data_916b60f6265c4ec195fa022d9f2f33be
#
_entry.id   916b60f6265c4ec195fa022d9f2f33be
#
_cell.length_a   1.000
_cell.length_b   1.000
_cell.length_c   1.000
_cell.angle_alpha   90.00
_cell.angle_beta   90.00
_cell.angle_gamma   90.00
#
_symmetry.space_group_name_H-M   'P 1'
#
loop_
_entity.id
_entity.type
_entity.pdbx_description
1 polymer ?
#
loop_
_entity_poly.entity_id
_entity_poly.type
_entity_poly.pdbx_seq_one_letter_code
_entity_poly.pdbx_strand_id
1 'polypeptide(L)'
;MSGQTTIIAIVDDDPAVRHGASGLLRSLGFTAIDFSSAEEFLNSGRAKDISCVITDVRMPGMSGVDLQDRLIAAGHKVPVIFMTAFPEERTKARAIKAGAFGFLTKPFAQNALLDCVNSALRGTRLPQSL
;
A
#
# COMPACT_ATOMS: atom_id res chain seq x y z
N MET A 1 -11.85 -11.53 -22.05
CA MET A 1 -11.42 -10.43 -21.26
C MET A 1 -11.71 -10.70 -19.78
N SER A 2 -10.99 -10.16 -18.97
CA SER A 2 -11.05 -10.60 -17.59
C SER A 2 -12.20 -10.02 -16.86
N GLY A 3 -12.79 -9.08 -16.97
CA GLY A 3 -13.81 -8.56 -16.09
C GLY A 3 -13.37 -8.26 -14.68
N GLN A 4 -12.07 -8.38 -14.39
CA GLN A 4 -11.59 -8.09 -13.05
C GLN A 4 -11.36 -6.61 -12.88
N THR A 5 -11.85 -6.08 -11.77
CA THR A 5 -11.63 -4.69 -11.40
C THR A 5 -10.34 -4.60 -10.60
N THR A 6 -9.48 -3.66 -10.99
CA THR A 6 -8.28 -3.38 -10.21
C THR A 6 -8.66 -2.47 -9.05
N ILE A 7 -8.48 -2.96 -7.83
CA ILE A 7 -8.85 -2.22 -6.63
C ILE A 7 -7.60 -1.99 -5.79
N ILE A 8 -7.36 -0.73 -5.45
CA ILE A 8 -6.21 -0.34 -4.64
C ILE A 8 -6.72 0.11 -3.28
N ALA A 9 -6.19 -0.48 -2.22
CA ALA A 9 -6.54 -0.10 -0.86
C ALA A 9 -5.54 0.93 -0.36
N ILE A 10 -6.04 2.02 0.21
CA ILE A 10 -5.21 3.05 0.83
C ILE A 10 -5.48 3.00 2.32
N VAL A 11 -4.44 2.71 3.10
CA VAL A 11 -4.57 2.59 4.56
C VAL A 11 -3.70 3.66 5.21
N ASP A 12 -4.31 4.65 5.83
CA ASP A 12 -3.60 5.74 6.49
C ASP A 12 -4.55 6.41 7.47
N ASP A 13 -4.06 6.72 8.66
CA ASP A 13 -4.88 7.37 9.68
C ASP A 13 -5.02 8.86 9.43
N ASP A 14 -4.20 9.45 8.56
CA ASP A 14 -4.31 10.86 8.21
C ASP A 14 -5.26 11.04 7.03
N PRO A 15 -6.46 11.64 7.24
CA PRO A 15 -7.43 11.75 6.16
C PRO A 15 -6.93 12.59 4.98
N ALA A 16 -6.08 13.58 5.21
CA ALA A 16 -5.56 14.41 4.12
C ALA A 16 -4.69 13.57 3.18
N VAL A 17 -3.80 12.76 3.74
CA VAL A 17 -2.94 11.88 2.95
C VAL A 17 -3.78 10.83 2.25
N ARG A 18 -4.69 10.20 2.98
CA ARG A 18 -5.53 9.12 2.46
C ARG A 18 -6.38 9.59 1.29
N HIS A 19 -7.08 10.72 1.46
CA HIS A 19 -7.95 11.25 0.42
C HIS A 19 -7.15 11.78 -0.76
N GLY A 20 -5.97 12.35 -0.50
CA GLY A 20 -5.11 12.82 -1.58
C GLY A 20 -4.65 11.68 -2.47
N ALA A 21 -4.20 10.60 -1.87
CA ALA A 21 -3.73 9.44 -2.62
C ALA A 21 -4.87 8.77 -3.38
N SER A 22 -6.00 8.53 -2.71
CA SER A 22 -7.13 7.87 -3.37
C SER A 22 -7.73 8.73 -4.47
N GLY A 23 -7.80 10.06 -4.24
CA GLY A 23 -8.30 10.98 -5.26
C GLY A 23 -7.44 10.96 -6.51
N LEU A 24 -6.11 10.97 -6.33
CA LEU A 24 -5.21 10.89 -7.45
C LEU A 24 -5.41 9.60 -8.24
N LEU A 25 -5.47 8.48 -7.55
CA LEU A 25 -5.63 7.19 -8.22
C LEU A 25 -6.95 7.10 -8.97
N ARG A 26 -8.03 7.60 -8.36
CA ARG A 26 -9.33 7.62 -9.03
C ARG A 26 -9.31 8.49 -10.28
N SER A 27 -8.61 9.63 -10.22
CA SER A 27 -8.52 10.51 -11.38
C SER A 27 -7.77 9.85 -12.53
N LEU A 28 -6.96 8.85 -12.24
CA LEU A 28 -6.20 8.12 -13.25
C LEU A 28 -6.90 6.83 -13.70
N GLY A 29 -8.13 6.62 -13.25
CA GLY A 29 -8.92 5.49 -13.70
C GLY A 29 -8.89 4.27 -12.81
N PHE A 30 -8.18 4.33 -11.67
CA PHE A 30 -8.16 3.21 -10.74
C PHE A 30 -9.36 3.26 -9.78
N THR A 31 -9.76 2.11 -9.30
CA THR A 31 -10.71 2.03 -8.19
C THR A 31 -9.89 2.04 -6.90
N ALA A 32 -10.15 2.99 -6.02
CA ALA A 32 -9.43 3.11 -4.76
C ALA A 32 -10.42 3.10 -3.61
N ILE A 33 -10.09 2.33 -2.58
CA ILE A 33 -10.91 2.23 -1.36
C ILE A 33 -10.04 2.64 -0.18
N ASP A 34 -10.58 3.52 0.66
CA ASP A 34 -9.85 4.09 1.78
C ASP A 34 -10.16 3.36 3.07
N PHE A 35 -9.14 3.20 3.90
CA PHE A 35 -9.29 2.67 5.25
C PHE A 35 -8.49 3.54 6.20
N SER A 36 -9.07 3.87 7.35
CA SER A 36 -8.42 4.74 8.32
C SER A 36 -7.47 3.99 9.26
N SER A 37 -7.49 2.67 9.22
CA SER A 37 -6.61 1.85 10.06
C SER A 37 -6.40 0.49 9.42
N ALA A 38 -5.34 -0.19 9.86
CA ALA A 38 -5.09 -1.56 9.41
C ALA A 38 -6.21 -2.49 9.90
N GLU A 39 -6.70 -2.25 11.11
CA GLU A 39 -7.79 -3.05 11.65
C GLU A 39 -9.05 -2.93 10.81
N GLU A 40 -9.37 -1.70 10.39
CA GLU A 40 -10.53 -1.48 9.54
C GLU A 40 -10.40 -2.26 8.24
N PHE A 41 -9.22 -2.21 7.64
CA PHE A 41 -8.98 -2.94 6.39
C PHE A 41 -9.16 -4.45 6.58
N LEU A 42 -8.54 -5.00 7.63
CA LEU A 42 -8.63 -6.43 7.86
C LEU A 42 -10.06 -6.87 8.19
N ASN A 43 -10.79 -6.05 8.95
CA ASN A 43 -12.16 -6.38 9.33
C ASN A 43 -13.15 -6.20 8.18
N SER A 44 -12.74 -5.52 7.12
CA SER A 44 -13.65 -5.30 5.98
C SER A 44 -13.91 -6.57 5.19
N GLY A 45 -13.05 -7.57 5.31
CA GLY A 45 -13.16 -8.79 4.52
C GLY A 45 -12.81 -8.61 3.06
N ARG A 46 -12.23 -7.45 2.69
CA ARG A 46 -11.96 -7.12 1.29
C ARG A 46 -10.56 -7.50 0.82
N ALA A 47 -9.70 -8.04 1.69
CA ALA A 47 -8.31 -8.29 1.33
C ALA A 47 -8.17 -9.14 0.06
N LYS A 48 -9.03 -10.12 -0.11
CA LYS A 48 -8.97 -11.01 -1.28
C LYS A 48 -9.29 -10.29 -2.59
N ASP A 49 -9.99 -9.17 -2.53
CA ASP A 49 -10.40 -8.43 -3.71
C ASP A 49 -9.41 -7.34 -4.09
N ILE A 50 -8.44 -7.07 -3.23
CA ILE A 50 -7.51 -5.96 -3.39
C ILE A 50 -6.34 -6.37 -4.28
N SER A 51 -6.03 -5.52 -5.25
CA SER A 51 -4.93 -5.76 -6.19
C SER A 51 -3.61 -5.20 -5.69
N CYS A 52 -3.65 -4.17 -4.85
CA CYS A 52 -2.45 -3.53 -4.31
C CYS A 52 -2.84 -2.78 -3.04
N VAL A 53 -2.01 -2.88 -2.01
CA VAL A 53 -2.22 -2.16 -0.74
C VAL A 53 -1.15 -1.09 -0.62
N ILE A 54 -1.59 0.15 -0.37
CA ILE A 54 -0.68 1.25 -0.04
C ILE A 54 -0.98 1.61 1.41
N THR A 55 0.01 1.48 2.29
CA THR A 55 -0.21 1.70 3.72
C THR A 55 0.88 2.56 4.33
N ASP A 56 0.49 3.42 5.27
CA ASP A 56 1.44 4.10 6.12
C ASP A 56 2.12 3.06 7.02
N VAL A 57 3.36 3.34 7.37
CA VAL A 57 4.10 2.50 8.30
C VAL A 57 3.59 2.70 9.73
N ARG A 58 3.43 3.96 10.13
CA ARG A 58 3.07 4.30 11.50
C ARG A 58 1.61 4.72 11.61
N MET A 59 0.85 3.93 12.35
CA MET A 59 -0.54 4.22 12.61
C MET A 59 -0.86 3.81 14.05
N PRO A 60 -1.82 4.47 14.70
CA PRO A 60 -2.26 4.01 16.02
C PRO A 60 -2.75 2.57 15.94
N GLY A 61 -2.44 1.79 16.94
CA GLY A 61 -2.80 0.38 16.93
C GLY A 61 -1.87 -0.42 16.06
N MET A 62 -2.41 -1.14 15.10
CA MET A 62 -1.61 -1.98 14.22
C MET A 62 -0.84 -1.13 13.20
N SER A 63 0.48 -1.35 13.09
CA SER A 63 1.31 -0.65 12.13
C SER A 63 1.13 -1.24 10.73
N GLY A 64 1.65 -0.51 9.72
CA GLY A 64 1.63 -1.02 8.35
C GLY A 64 2.47 -2.29 8.19
N VAL A 65 3.57 -2.40 8.93
CA VAL A 65 4.40 -3.61 8.87
C VAL A 65 3.66 -4.79 9.50
N ASP A 66 2.93 -4.54 10.59
CA ASP A 66 2.09 -5.58 11.19
C ASP A 66 0.99 -6.00 10.22
N LEU A 67 0.42 -5.05 9.50
CA LEU A 67 -0.58 -5.38 8.48
C LEU A 67 0.02 -6.29 7.40
N GLN A 68 1.21 -5.97 6.94
CA GLN A 68 1.92 -6.81 5.96
C GLN A 68 2.06 -8.24 6.49
N ASP A 69 2.51 -8.38 7.75
CA ASP A 69 2.67 -9.69 8.36
C ASP A 69 1.35 -10.46 8.41
N ARG A 70 0.26 -9.76 8.74
CA ARG A 70 -1.06 -10.39 8.79
C ARG A 70 -1.53 -10.87 7.43
N LEU A 71 -1.28 -10.07 6.39
CA LEU A 71 -1.66 -10.45 5.04
C LEU A 71 -0.88 -11.68 4.57
N ILE A 72 0.41 -11.71 4.87
CA ILE A 72 1.25 -12.86 4.55
C ILE A 72 0.75 -14.11 5.28
N ALA A 73 0.51 -13.97 6.58
CA ALA A 73 0.06 -15.11 7.39
C ALA A 73 -1.28 -15.66 6.92
N ALA A 74 -2.12 -14.81 6.36
CA ALA A 74 -3.42 -15.23 5.84
C ALA A 74 -3.35 -15.80 4.42
N GLY A 75 -2.16 -15.83 3.82
CA GLY A 75 -1.99 -16.39 2.48
C GLY A 75 -2.28 -15.43 1.34
N HIS A 76 -2.47 -14.14 1.66
CA HIS A 76 -2.69 -13.13 0.61
C HIS A 76 -1.36 -12.74 -0.01
N LYS A 77 -1.29 -12.77 -1.33
CA LYS A 77 -0.06 -12.42 -2.06
C LYS A 77 -0.15 -11.04 -2.69
N VAL A 78 -0.95 -10.19 -2.12
CA VAL A 78 -1.14 -8.84 -2.64
C VAL A 78 0.13 -8.01 -2.41
N PRO A 79 0.57 -7.24 -3.42
CA PRO A 79 1.73 -6.37 -3.25
C PRO A 79 1.40 -5.24 -2.27
N VAL A 80 2.37 -4.92 -1.40
CA VAL A 80 2.22 -3.87 -0.40
C VAL A 80 3.26 -2.79 -0.67
N ILE A 81 2.79 -1.55 -0.80
CA ILE A 81 3.63 -0.37 -0.95
C ILE A 81 3.51 0.42 0.35
N PHE A 82 4.64 0.75 0.95
CA PHE A 82 4.66 1.54 2.17
C PHE A 82 4.89 3.01 1.88
N MET A 83 4.30 3.87 2.69
CA MET A 83 4.57 5.30 2.67
C MET A 83 4.80 5.75 4.11
N THR A 84 5.75 6.66 4.30
CA THR A 84 6.06 7.16 5.64
C THR A 84 6.69 8.54 5.58
N ALA A 85 6.36 9.38 6.58
CA ALA A 85 7.02 10.67 6.75
C ALA A 85 8.36 10.53 7.48
N PHE A 86 8.57 9.40 8.16
CA PHE A 86 9.75 9.19 8.99
C PHE A 86 10.39 7.85 8.66
N PRO A 87 11.14 7.80 7.55
CA PRO A 87 11.76 6.53 7.15
C PRO A 87 12.86 6.12 8.14
N GLU A 88 12.73 4.91 8.64
CA GLU A 88 13.73 4.31 9.52
C GLU A 88 14.33 3.12 8.80
N GLU A 89 15.65 3.07 8.74
CA GLU A 89 16.32 2.02 7.98
C GLU A 89 15.96 0.62 8.46
N ARG A 90 15.83 0.45 9.77
CA ARG A 90 15.49 -0.87 10.33
C ARG A 90 14.09 -1.30 9.90
N THR A 91 13.14 -0.40 9.97
CA THR A 91 11.77 -0.69 9.58
C THR A 91 11.67 -0.97 8.09
N LYS A 92 12.37 -0.15 7.28
CA LYS A 92 12.40 -0.33 5.84
C LYS A 92 13.02 -1.69 5.48
N ALA A 93 14.14 -2.04 6.12
CA ALA A 93 14.79 -3.32 5.86
C ALA A 93 13.88 -4.49 6.21
N ARG A 94 13.15 -4.39 7.33
CA ARG A 94 12.20 -5.43 7.73
C ARG A 94 11.09 -5.58 6.70
N ALA A 95 10.54 -4.46 6.24
CA ALA A 95 9.45 -4.49 5.28
C ALA A 95 9.90 -5.07 3.94
N ILE A 96 11.08 -4.68 3.47
CA ILE A 96 11.62 -5.18 2.20
C ILE A 96 11.91 -6.67 2.31
N LYS A 97 12.50 -7.11 3.43
CA LYS A 97 12.80 -8.52 3.64
C LYS A 97 11.52 -9.35 3.63
N ALA A 98 10.42 -8.81 4.13
CA ALA A 98 9.13 -9.50 4.13
C ALA A 98 8.43 -9.43 2.78
N GLY A 99 9.02 -8.74 1.78
CA GLY A 99 8.49 -8.74 0.43
C GLY A 99 7.79 -7.46 0.02
N ALA A 100 8.01 -6.35 0.74
CA ALA A 100 7.41 -5.07 0.34
C ALA A 100 7.72 -4.77 -1.11
N PHE A 101 6.71 -4.33 -1.85
CA PHE A 101 6.89 -4.04 -3.26
C PHE A 101 7.55 -2.69 -3.48
N GLY A 102 7.21 -1.70 -2.66
CA GLY A 102 7.79 -0.38 -2.76
C GLY A 102 7.78 0.34 -1.43
N PHE A 103 8.51 1.44 -1.36
CA PHE A 103 8.63 2.23 -0.14
C PHE A 103 8.78 3.69 -0.54
N LEU A 104 7.79 4.51 -0.19
CA LEU A 104 7.77 5.93 -0.56
C LEU A 104 7.89 6.80 0.69
N THR A 105 8.71 7.84 0.60
CA THR A 105 8.86 8.82 1.68
C THR A 105 7.93 10.00 1.42
N LYS A 106 7.14 10.36 2.41
CA LYS A 106 6.24 11.52 2.31
C LYS A 106 7.02 12.81 2.52
N PRO A 107 6.69 13.88 1.81
CA PRO A 107 5.76 13.91 0.68
C PRO A 107 6.40 13.29 -0.56
N PHE A 108 5.62 12.57 -1.33
CA PHE A 108 6.14 11.94 -2.54
C PHE A 108 5.53 12.57 -3.78
N ALA A 109 6.23 12.48 -4.90
CA ALA A 109 5.72 12.99 -6.15
C ALA A 109 4.62 12.06 -6.69
N GLN A 110 3.67 12.64 -7.40
CA GLN A 110 2.56 11.87 -7.98
C GLN A 110 3.07 10.74 -8.88
N ASN A 111 4.08 11.03 -9.70
CA ASN A 111 4.60 10.02 -10.60
C ASN A 111 5.34 8.90 -9.87
N ALA A 112 5.92 9.19 -8.69
CA ALA A 112 6.55 8.14 -7.90
C ALA A 112 5.50 7.15 -7.39
N LEU A 113 4.36 7.64 -6.92
CA LEU A 113 3.26 6.77 -6.49
C LEU A 113 2.73 5.98 -7.67
N LEU A 114 2.49 6.64 -8.78
CA LEU A 114 1.93 5.99 -9.97
C LEU A 114 2.87 4.91 -10.50
N ASP A 115 4.17 5.19 -10.54
CA ASP A 115 5.15 4.20 -11.01
C ASP A 115 5.16 2.96 -10.11
N CYS A 116 5.09 3.16 -8.79
CA CYS A 116 5.03 2.04 -7.86
C CYS A 116 3.77 1.21 -8.08
N VAL A 117 2.63 1.86 -8.22
CA VAL A 117 1.36 1.16 -8.43
C VAL A 117 1.38 0.37 -9.72
N ASN A 118 1.81 1.00 -10.81
CA ASN A 118 1.87 0.31 -12.10
C ASN A 118 2.81 -0.88 -12.06
N SER A 119 3.97 -0.72 -11.41
CA SER A 119 4.92 -1.83 -11.28
C SER A 119 4.32 -2.96 -10.43
N ALA A 120 3.63 -2.61 -9.36
CA ALA A 120 3.00 -3.61 -8.50
C ALA A 120 1.93 -4.39 -9.26
N LEU A 121 1.13 -3.71 -10.05
CA LEU A 121 0.06 -4.36 -10.80
C LEU A 121 0.59 -5.26 -11.92
N ARG A 122 1.77 -4.91 -12.46
CA ARG A 122 2.42 -5.75 -13.48
C ARG A 122 3.25 -6.88 -12.86
N GLY A 123 3.45 -6.84 -11.54
CA GLY A 123 4.32 -7.81 -10.88
C GLY A 123 5.80 -7.58 -11.09
N THR A 124 6.19 -6.42 -11.60
CA THR A 124 7.59 -6.09 -11.87
C THR A 124 8.12 -5.17 -10.78
N ARG A 125 8.96 -5.72 -9.92
CA ARG A 125 9.51 -4.95 -8.81
C ARG A 125 10.50 -3.91 -9.31
N LEU A 126 10.41 -2.70 -8.77
CA LEU A 126 11.36 -1.65 -9.06
C LEU A 126 12.69 -1.93 -8.37
N PRO A 127 13.81 -1.42 -8.92
CA PRO A 127 15.11 -1.56 -8.25
C PRO A 127 15.09 -0.94 -6.87
N GLN A 128 15.65 -1.66 -5.89
CA GLN A 128 15.64 -1.21 -4.50
C GLN A 128 16.94 -0.58 -4.07
N SER A 129 17.99 -0.82 -4.79
CA SER A 129 19.33 -0.54 -4.30
C SER A 129 19.96 0.63 -4.97
N LEU A 130 19.35 1.62 -5.22
CA LEU A 130 20.01 2.75 -5.90
C LEU A 130 20.55 3.81 -4.92
#